data_9a21df8149884319f4e3dbb7c8a00262
#
_entry.id   9a21df8149884319f4e3dbb7c8a00262
#
_cell.length_a   1.000
_cell.length_b   1.000
_cell.length_c   1.000
_cell.angle_alpha   90.00
_cell.angle_beta   90.00
_cell.angle_gamma   90.00
#
_symmetry.space_group_name_H-M   'P 1'
#
loop_
_entity.id
_entity.type
_entity.pdbx_description
1 polymer ?
#
loop_
_entity_poly.entity_id
_entity_poly.type
_entity_poly.pdbx_seq_one_letter_code
_entity_poly.pdbx_strand_id
1 'polypeptide(L)'
;METKLSLSVILPLKSAVVKDFDEYFDKCIKSLKIQKTPFNELIIVHTLEEQLVKKLESYDFENLNVKMIPFEGIPNYQSQINLGIENVSSDWVSFFEFDDEYSAIWFDNVQKHVAIYPEVDAFLPIVVDVDTKDVFAGFTNEATFAANFTPEMGYLNNEVLLEYQNFQTAGMVIKKSKLDEIGPLKPSMKLTFVYEFLLRLTYFTGRVMTIPRLGYKHTSMREGSIFWNYKNGENVMSEDEVKFWISTAKREYFFVEDRNIKYEAPQA
;
A
#
# COMPACT_ATOMS: atom_id res chain seq x y z
N MET A 1 2.34 30.28 -5.65
CA MET A 1 1.96 29.67 -4.35
C MET A 1 2.32 28.19 -4.47
N GLU A 2 3.13 27.67 -3.57
CA GLU A 2 3.34 26.21 -3.52
C GLU A 2 2.00 25.53 -3.19
N THR A 3 1.54 24.67 -4.06
CA THR A 3 0.32 23.89 -3.83
C THR A 3 0.61 22.92 -2.68
N LYS A 4 -0.02 23.13 -1.55
CA LYS A 4 0.14 22.25 -0.38
C LYS A 4 -0.44 20.87 -0.74
N LEU A 5 0.30 19.80 -0.48
CA LEU A 5 -0.16 18.43 -0.67
C LEU A 5 -1.31 18.12 0.30
N SER A 6 -2.50 17.87 -0.24
CA SER A 6 -3.65 17.39 0.54
C SER A 6 -3.62 15.87 0.56
N LEU A 7 -3.12 15.26 1.64
CA LEU A 7 -2.81 13.83 1.74
C LEU A 7 -3.38 13.21 3.01
N SER A 8 -4.09 12.09 2.87
CA SER A 8 -4.48 11.19 3.95
C SER A 8 -3.64 9.90 3.89
N VAL A 9 -3.17 9.44 5.04
CA VAL A 9 -2.46 8.16 5.18
C VAL A 9 -3.40 7.16 5.83
N ILE A 10 -3.56 5.97 5.24
CA ILE A 10 -4.41 4.88 5.76
C ILE A 10 -3.50 3.80 6.32
N LEU A 11 -3.71 3.45 7.60
CA LEU A 11 -2.98 2.43 8.35
C LEU A 11 -3.96 1.36 8.85
N PRO A 12 -4.03 0.18 8.21
CA PRO A 12 -4.84 -0.93 8.69
C PRO A 12 -4.13 -1.67 9.83
N LEU A 13 -4.86 -1.95 10.90
CA LEU A 13 -4.35 -2.71 12.05
C LEU A 13 -5.28 -3.87 12.36
N LYS A 14 -4.75 -5.08 12.33
CA LYS A 14 -5.52 -6.30 12.58
C LYS A 14 -5.43 -6.77 14.03
N SER A 15 -4.25 -6.75 14.63
CA SER A 15 -4.02 -7.28 15.98
C SER A 15 -2.77 -6.66 16.60
N ALA A 16 -2.80 -6.46 17.91
CA ALA A 16 -1.64 -6.10 18.71
C ALA A 16 -0.89 -7.33 19.27
N VAL A 17 -1.42 -8.54 19.08
CA VAL A 17 -0.79 -9.80 19.51
C VAL A 17 0.23 -10.28 18.46
N VAL A 18 0.94 -9.34 17.87
CA VAL A 18 2.02 -9.63 16.93
C VAL A 18 3.34 -9.46 17.66
N LYS A 19 4.29 -10.37 17.41
CA LYS A 19 5.63 -10.24 17.99
C LYS A 19 6.22 -8.90 17.62
N ASP A 20 6.81 -8.23 18.60
CA ASP A 20 7.48 -6.93 18.46
C ASP A 20 6.56 -5.81 17.95
N PHE A 21 5.23 -5.92 18.13
CA PHE A 21 4.25 -4.93 17.66
C PHE A 21 4.59 -3.51 18.10
N ASP A 22 4.91 -3.32 19.37
CA ASP A 22 5.18 -1.97 19.90
C ASP A 22 6.40 -1.32 19.23
N GLU A 23 7.46 -2.10 19.01
CA GLU A 23 8.67 -1.61 18.34
C GLU A 23 8.38 -1.18 16.87
N TYR A 24 7.68 -2.04 16.12
CA TYR A 24 7.29 -1.72 14.74
C TYR A 24 6.35 -0.53 14.68
N PHE A 25 5.32 -0.52 15.51
CA PHE A 25 4.35 0.56 15.54
C PHE A 25 4.98 1.91 15.91
N ASP A 26 5.91 1.92 16.87
CA ASP A 26 6.66 3.14 17.24
C ASP A 26 7.51 3.65 16.06
N LYS A 27 8.23 2.78 15.34
CA LYS A 27 9.00 3.15 14.15
C LYS A 27 8.09 3.69 13.05
N CYS A 28 6.98 3.01 12.80
CA CYS A 28 5.95 3.40 11.85
C CYS A 28 5.44 4.81 12.14
N ILE A 29 4.92 5.07 13.34
CA ILE A 29 4.38 6.39 13.72
C ILE A 29 5.48 7.46 13.76
N LYS A 30 6.67 7.14 14.22
CA LYS A 30 7.81 8.06 14.21
C LYS A 30 8.17 8.49 12.78
N SER A 31 8.10 7.58 11.80
CA SER A 31 8.38 7.90 10.40
C SER A 31 7.39 8.92 9.81
N LEU A 32 6.14 8.94 10.32
CA LEU A 32 5.14 9.95 9.97
C LEU A 32 5.40 11.29 10.67
N LYS A 33 5.79 11.27 11.95
CA LYS A 33 6.07 12.49 12.73
C LYS A 33 7.22 13.31 12.17
N ILE A 34 8.23 12.65 11.57
CA ILE A 34 9.43 13.32 11.04
C ILE A 34 9.30 13.76 9.57
N GLN A 35 8.14 13.63 8.95
CA GLN A 35 7.94 14.06 7.57
C GLN A 35 8.23 15.55 7.41
N LYS A 36 9.06 15.88 6.42
CA LYS A 36 9.42 17.28 6.11
C LYS A 36 8.22 18.08 5.62
N THR A 37 7.36 17.46 4.83
CA THR A 37 6.08 18.03 4.41
C THR A 37 4.96 17.38 5.21
N PRO A 38 4.14 18.15 5.95
CA PRO A 38 3.05 17.61 6.72
C PRO A 38 1.94 17.07 5.79
N PHE A 39 1.29 16.01 6.24
CA PHE A 39 0.06 15.47 5.66
C PHE A 39 -1.17 15.88 6.50
N ASN A 40 -2.39 15.66 5.98
CA ASN A 40 -3.60 16.18 6.60
C ASN A 40 -4.11 15.31 7.74
N GLU A 41 -4.12 13.99 7.56
CA GLU A 41 -4.68 13.05 8.54
C GLU A 41 -4.08 11.66 8.43
N LEU A 42 -4.02 10.97 9.55
CA LEU A 42 -3.75 9.54 9.67
C LEU A 42 -5.05 8.82 10.00
N ILE A 43 -5.52 7.97 9.10
CA ILE A 43 -6.71 7.14 9.29
C ILE A 43 -6.25 5.75 9.73
N ILE A 44 -6.49 5.41 10.99
CA ILE A 44 -6.21 4.08 11.53
C ILE A 44 -7.49 3.26 11.48
N VAL A 45 -7.51 2.23 10.62
CA VAL A 45 -8.61 1.27 10.54
C VAL A 45 -8.23 0.03 11.33
N HIS A 46 -8.88 -0.19 12.47
CA HIS A 46 -8.47 -1.20 13.43
C HIS A 46 -9.59 -2.17 13.79
N THR A 47 -9.24 -3.41 14.11
CA THR A 47 -10.20 -4.36 14.66
C THR A 47 -10.61 -3.97 16.09
N LEU A 48 -11.67 -4.60 16.60
CA LEU A 48 -12.15 -4.41 17.97
C LEU A 48 -11.42 -5.32 18.98
N GLU A 49 -10.21 -5.78 18.65
CA GLU A 49 -9.39 -6.53 19.60
C GLU A 49 -9.05 -5.66 20.83
N GLU A 50 -9.39 -6.14 22.01
CA GLU A 50 -9.29 -5.37 23.26
C GLU A 50 -7.87 -4.82 23.52
N GLN A 51 -6.84 -5.62 23.26
CA GLN A 51 -5.45 -5.20 23.45
C GLN A 51 -5.05 -4.11 22.47
N LEU A 52 -5.46 -4.23 21.20
CA LEU A 52 -5.20 -3.23 20.18
C LEU A 52 -5.88 -1.90 20.52
N VAL A 53 -7.16 -1.94 20.88
CA VAL A 53 -7.92 -0.74 21.27
C VAL A 53 -7.26 -0.03 22.44
N LYS A 54 -6.93 -0.75 23.52
CA LYS A 54 -6.23 -0.16 24.68
C LYS A 54 -4.89 0.46 24.32
N LYS A 55 -4.11 -0.17 23.44
CA LYS A 55 -2.83 0.39 22.97
C LYS A 55 -3.05 1.68 22.19
N LEU A 56 -4.00 1.70 21.27
CA LEU A 56 -4.31 2.89 20.48
C LEU A 56 -4.82 4.06 21.33
N GLU A 57 -5.70 3.80 22.30
CA GLU A 57 -6.23 4.81 23.22
C GLU A 57 -5.16 5.41 24.14
N SER A 58 -4.13 4.62 24.49
CA SER A 58 -3.04 5.06 25.36
C SER A 58 -1.83 5.61 24.61
N TYR A 59 -1.77 5.47 23.28
CA TYR A 59 -0.63 5.89 22.47
C TYR A 59 -0.59 7.40 22.25
N ASP A 60 0.58 8.00 22.45
CA ASP A 60 0.79 9.42 22.19
C ASP A 60 1.12 9.70 20.72
N PHE A 61 0.12 10.13 19.97
CA PHE A 61 0.28 10.54 18.58
C PHE A 61 0.83 11.97 18.40
N GLU A 62 1.05 12.71 19.49
CA GLU A 62 1.52 14.10 19.50
C GLU A 62 0.67 15.02 18.57
N ASN A 63 1.34 15.62 17.57
CA ASN A 63 0.71 16.58 16.66
C ASN A 63 0.04 15.94 15.43
N LEU A 64 -0.05 14.63 15.34
CA LEU A 64 -0.72 13.97 14.24
C LEU A 64 -2.24 14.10 14.38
N ASN A 65 -2.90 14.49 13.29
CA ASN A 65 -4.36 14.46 13.21
C ASN A 65 -4.80 13.00 12.93
N VAL A 66 -5.19 12.28 13.97
CA VAL A 66 -5.54 10.85 13.89
C VAL A 66 -7.04 10.66 13.93
N LYS A 67 -7.56 9.89 12.96
CA LYS A 67 -8.93 9.39 12.91
C LYS A 67 -8.92 7.88 13.08
N MET A 68 -9.48 7.38 14.17
CA MET A 68 -9.62 5.94 14.41
C MET A 68 -10.97 5.44 13.93
N ILE A 69 -10.97 4.34 13.17
CA ILE A 69 -12.18 3.75 12.59
C ILE A 69 -12.22 2.27 12.96
N PRO A 70 -13.20 1.85 13.75
CA PRO A 70 -13.38 0.44 14.06
C PRO A 70 -13.82 -0.34 12.83
N PHE A 71 -13.20 -1.50 12.61
CA PHE A 71 -13.55 -2.42 11.53
C PHE A 71 -14.39 -3.56 12.10
N GLU A 72 -15.61 -3.65 11.62
CA GLU A 72 -16.55 -4.72 11.99
C GLU A 72 -16.52 -5.84 10.92
N GLY A 73 -16.42 -7.07 11.35
CA GLY A 73 -16.40 -8.25 10.47
C GLY A 73 -15.07 -8.99 10.45
N ILE A 74 -14.86 -9.83 9.42
CA ILE A 74 -13.62 -10.61 9.25
C ILE A 74 -12.54 -9.70 8.66
N PRO A 75 -11.49 -9.36 9.43
CA PRO A 75 -10.51 -8.39 8.98
C PRO A 75 -9.58 -9.00 7.93
N ASN A 76 -9.44 -8.29 6.82
CA ASN A 76 -8.37 -8.47 5.86
C ASN A 76 -7.84 -7.09 5.43
N TYR A 77 -6.63 -7.07 4.90
CA TYR A 77 -5.94 -5.84 4.51
C TYR A 77 -6.77 -5.00 3.55
N GLN A 78 -7.30 -5.61 2.49
CA GLN A 78 -8.03 -4.91 1.44
C GLN A 78 -9.29 -4.23 1.98
N SER A 79 -10.09 -4.96 2.77
CA SER A 79 -11.33 -4.41 3.34
C SER A 79 -11.05 -3.27 4.33
N GLN A 80 -9.97 -3.36 5.11
CA GLN A 80 -9.59 -2.27 6.02
C GLN A 80 -9.09 -1.05 5.23
N ILE A 81 -8.26 -1.22 4.19
CA ILE A 81 -7.86 -0.12 3.30
C ILE A 81 -9.09 0.50 2.64
N ASN A 82 -10.03 -0.30 2.14
CA ASN A 82 -11.23 0.18 1.48
C ASN A 82 -12.09 1.05 2.43
N LEU A 83 -12.29 0.59 3.67
CA LEU A 83 -13.00 1.39 4.68
C LEU A 83 -12.24 2.71 4.97
N GLY A 84 -10.91 2.66 4.99
CA GLY A 84 -10.09 3.87 5.08
C GLY A 84 -10.31 4.83 3.93
N ILE A 85 -10.33 4.33 2.68
CA ILE A 85 -10.58 5.13 1.46
C ILE A 85 -11.94 5.84 1.51
N GLU A 86 -12.97 5.18 2.00
CA GLU A 86 -14.32 5.77 2.17
C GLU A 86 -14.35 6.95 3.16
N ASN A 87 -13.38 7.01 4.05
CA ASN A 87 -13.28 7.99 5.12
C ASN A 87 -12.24 9.09 4.90
N VAL A 88 -11.58 9.11 3.74
CA VAL A 88 -10.57 10.10 3.36
C VAL A 88 -11.21 11.46 3.08
N SER A 89 -10.63 12.52 3.62
CA SER A 89 -11.02 13.90 3.34
C SER A 89 -10.07 14.65 2.39
N SER A 90 -8.95 14.05 2.02
CA SER A 90 -7.90 14.64 1.18
C SER A 90 -8.00 14.23 -0.28
N ASP A 91 -7.32 15.00 -1.17
CA ASP A 91 -7.26 14.73 -2.61
C ASP A 91 -6.36 13.54 -2.96
N TRP A 92 -5.39 13.26 -2.08
CA TRP A 92 -4.41 12.18 -2.24
C TRP A 92 -4.48 11.22 -1.07
N VAL A 93 -4.18 9.95 -1.35
CA VAL A 93 -4.22 8.85 -0.38
C VAL A 93 -2.93 8.07 -0.44
N SER A 94 -2.40 7.65 0.72
CA SER A 94 -1.29 6.72 0.79
C SER A 94 -1.64 5.52 1.68
N PHE A 95 -1.20 4.33 1.26
CA PHE A 95 -1.36 3.09 2.03
C PHE A 95 -0.10 2.84 2.83
N PHE A 96 -0.28 2.53 4.11
CA PHE A 96 0.82 2.34 5.05
C PHE A 96 0.66 1.04 5.82
N GLU A 97 1.76 0.37 6.13
CA GLU A 97 1.77 -0.84 6.94
C GLU A 97 2.50 -0.57 8.27
N PHE A 98 2.06 -1.21 9.35
CA PHE A 98 2.51 -0.87 10.70
C PHE A 98 3.96 -1.31 11.02
N ASP A 99 4.50 -2.19 10.22
CA ASP A 99 5.87 -2.71 10.32
C ASP A 99 6.84 -2.05 9.31
N ASP A 100 6.38 -0.97 8.66
CA ASP A 100 7.11 -0.23 7.64
C ASP A 100 7.42 1.21 8.06
N GLU A 101 8.26 1.88 7.28
CA GLU A 101 8.66 3.27 7.54
C GLU A 101 8.69 4.10 6.26
N TYR A 102 8.17 5.34 6.32
CA TYR A 102 8.41 6.33 5.28
C TYR A 102 9.78 6.99 5.45
N SER A 103 10.45 7.29 4.34
CA SER A 103 11.56 8.25 4.35
C SER A 103 11.06 9.63 4.75
N ALA A 104 11.78 10.34 5.60
CA ALA A 104 11.39 11.68 6.10
C ALA A 104 11.12 12.73 5.00
N ILE A 105 11.60 12.50 3.79
CA ILE A 105 11.45 13.40 2.64
C ILE A 105 10.43 12.89 1.60
N TRP A 106 9.73 11.79 1.87
CA TRP A 106 8.86 11.19 0.86
C TRP A 106 7.73 12.12 0.45
N PHE A 107 6.99 12.67 1.39
CA PHE A 107 5.88 13.57 1.07
C PHE A 107 6.34 14.90 0.48
N ASP A 108 7.55 15.39 0.81
CA ASP A 108 8.18 16.54 0.15
C ASP A 108 8.48 16.26 -1.34
N ASN A 109 8.99 15.05 -1.64
CA ASN A 109 9.21 14.62 -3.02
C ASN A 109 7.89 14.51 -3.79
N VAL A 110 6.87 13.91 -3.20
CA VAL A 110 5.53 13.82 -3.83
C VAL A 110 4.96 15.21 -4.09
N GLN A 111 4.98 16.12 -3.11
CA GLN A 111 4.48 17.48 -3.29
C GLN A 111 5.13 18.21 -4.47
N LYS A 112 6.47 18.08 -4.61
CA LYS A 112 7.21 18.66 -5.72
C LYS A 112 6.80 18.06 -7.06
N HIS A 113 6.59 16.73 -7.11
CA HIS A 113 6.22 16.04 -8.34
C HIS A 113 4.77 16.34 -8.74
N VAL A 114 3.84 16.44 -7.79
CA VAL A 114 2.47 16.89 -8.04
C VAL A 114 2.44 18.28 -8.70
N ALA A 115 3.33 19.18 -8.29
CA ALA A 115 3.40 20.52 -8.86
C ALA A 115 3.97 20.53 -10.29
N ILE A 116 4.87 19.59 -10.62
CA ILE A 116 5.53 19.50 -11.95
C ILE A 116 4.70 18.64 -12.91
N TYR A 117 4.08 17.57 -12.41
CA TYR A 117 3.35 16.57 -13.19
C TYR A 117 1.89 16.43 -12.69
N PRO A 118 1.06 17.46 -12.85
CA PRO A 118 -0.32 17.48 -12.33
C PRO A 118 -1.21 16.42 -12.98
N GLU A 119 -0.83 15.92 -14.16
CA GLU A 119 -1.52 14.86 -14.88
C GLU A 119 -1.29 13.46 -14.29
N VAL A 120 -0.28 13.26 -13.43
CA VAL A 120 0.01 11.97 -12.82
C VAL A 120 -1.05 11.63 -11.77
N ASP A 121 -1.49 10.39 -11.76
CA ASP A 121 -2.55 9.90 -10.88
C ASP A 121 -2.01 9.15 -9.67
N ALA A 122 -0.83 8.56 -9.78
CA ALA A 122 -0.17 7.88 -8.67
C ALA A 122 1.36 7.99 -8.74
N PHE A 123 1.98 8.18 -7.58
CA PHE A 123 3.43 8.18 -7.41
C PHE A 123 3.87 6.98 -6.58
N LEU A 124 4.85 6.24 -7.08
CA LEU A 124 5.50 5.15 -6.38
C LEU A 124 6.87 5.60 -5.86
N PRO A 125 7.26 5.24 -4.64
CA PRO A 125 8.65 5.35 -4.20
C PRO A 125 9.50 4.23 -4.79
N ILE A 126 10.83 4.40 -4.82
CA ILE A 126 11.69 3.22 -4.72
C ILE A 126 11.58 2.72 -3.29
N VAL A 127 11.22 1.45 -3.15
CA VAL A 127 11.10 0.78 -1.85
C VAL A 127 12.38 0.01 -1.56
N VAL A 128 12.90 0.18 -0.35
CA VAL A 128 13.97 -0.67 0.20
C VAL A 128 13.31 -1.81 0.96
N ASP A 129 13.57 -3.03 0.52
CA ASP A 129 13.15 -4.21 1.25
C ASP A 129 14.24 -4.62 2.23
N VAL A 130 13.86 -4.82 3.48
CA VAL A 130 14.73 -5.32 4.56
C VAL A 130 14.09 -6.54 5.21
N ASP A 131 14.91 -7.38 5.84
CA ASP A 131 14.40 -8.44 6.71
C ASP A 131 14.07 -7.90 8.14
N THR A 132 13.59 -8.77 9.01
CA THR A 132 13.26 -8.43 10.41
C THR A 132 14.46 -8.02 11.28
N LYS A 133 15.67 -8.05 10.74
CA LYS A 133 16.92 -7.60 11.40
C LYS A 133 17.48 -6.35 10.73
N ASP A 134 16.68 -5.65 9.92
CA ASP A 134 17.09 -4.50 9.11
C ASP A 134 18.21 -4.82 8.09
N VAL A 135 18.40 -6.10 7.70
CA VAL A 135 19.36 -6.48 6.67
C VAL A 135 18.73 -6.24 5.30
N PHE A 136 19.43 -5.53 4.43
CA PHE A 136 19.01 -5.24 3.07
C PHE A 136 18.71 -6.53 2.29
N ALA A 137 17.52 -6.61 1.67
CA ALA A 137 17.07 -7.74 0.88
C ALA A 137 16.91 -7.42 -0.61
N GLY A 138 16.58 -6.16 -0.95
CA GLY A 138 16.39 -5.75 -2.35
C GLY A 138 15.73 -4.39 -2.49
N PHE A 139 15.36 -4.10 -3.75
CA PHE A 139 14.54 -2.95 -4.09
C PHE A 139 13.32 -3.39 -4.89
N THR A 140 12.22 -2.64 -4.76
CA THR A 140 11.05 -2.73 -5.63
C THR A 140 10.70 -1.36 -6.21
N ASN A 141 9.86 -1.34 -7.24
CA ASN A 141 9.45 -0.16 -8.01
C ASN A 141 10.60 0.51 -8.80
N GLU A 142 11.74 -0.17 -8.98
CA GLU A 142 12.91 0.40 -9.67
C GLU A 142 12.94 0.17 -11.19
N ALA A 143 12.16 -0.80 -11.71
CA ALA A 143 12.31 -1.25 -13.09
C ALA A 143 12.00 -0.19 -14.15
N THR A 144 11.09 0.75 -13.88
CA THR A 144 10.85 1.91 -14.76
C THR A 144 12.04 2.84 -14.86
N PHE A 145 12.96 2.75 -13.92
CA PHE A 145 14.18 3.51 -13.84
C PHE A 145 15.28 3.01 -14.75
N ALA A 146 15.37 1.68 -14.89
CA ALA A 146 16.38 1.03 -15.69
C ALA A 146 16.15 1.18 -17.20
N ALA A 147 14.96 1.59 -17.63
CA ALA A 147 14.56 1.64 -19.03
C ALA A 147 14.77 3.00 -19.73
N ASN A 148 15.76 3.80 -19.29
CA ASN A 148 16.03 5.13 -19.87
C ASN A 148 14.81 6.05 -19.84
N PHE A 149 14.48 6.51 -18.68
CA PHE A 149 13.35 7.33 -18.33
C PHE A 149 13.21 8.58 -19.20
N THR A 150 12.31 8.56 -20.17
CA THR A 150 11.79 9.76 -20.82
C THR A 150 10.42 10.09 -20.25
N PRO A 151 9.93 11.35 -20.32
CA PRO A 151 8.58 11.69 -19.88
C PRO A 151 7.50 10.80 -20.50
N GLU A 152 7.67 10.39 -21.74
CA GLU A 152 6.75 9.51 -22.47
C GLU A 152 6.87 8.03 -22.03
N MET A 153 8.06 7.62 -21.60
CA MET A 153 8.35 6.26 -21.13
C MET A 153 8.39 6.16 -19.60
N GLY A 154 8.18 7.28 -18.90
CA GLY A 154 8.28 7.39 -17.46
C GLY A 154 7.09 6.86 -16.70
N TYR A 155 6.03 6.49 -17.37
CA TYR A 155 4.84 5.93 -16.74
C TYR A 155 4.88 4.41 -16.76
N LEU A 156 4.56 3.82 -15.61
CA LEU A 156 4.27 2.41 -15.55
C LEU A 156 3.04 2.13 -16.42
N ASN A 157 3.15 1.16 -17.30
CA ASN A 157 2.06 0.79 -18.20
C ASN A 157 1.65 -0.67 -18.02
N ASN A 158 0.49 -1.01 -18.56
CA ASN A 158 -0.08 -2.33 -18.43
C ASN A 158 0.80 -3.43 -19.09
N GLU A 159 1.42 -3.14 -20.23
CA GLU A 159 2.28 -4.08 -20.95
C GLU A 159 3.51 -4.47 -20.11
N VAL A 160 4.17 -3.47 -19.50
CA VAL A 160 5.29 -3.71 -18.58
C VAL A 160 4.87 -4.57 -17.40
N LEU A 161 3.70 -4.27 -16.80
CA LEU A 161 3.19 -5.03 -15.65
C LEU A 161 2.82 -6.47 -16.01
N LEU A 162 2.33 -6.74 -17.21
CA LEU A 162 2.02 -8.09 -17.64
C LEU A 162 3.26 -9.00 -17.74
N GLU A 163 4.42 -8.40 -17.99
CA GLU A 163 5.71 -9.10 -18.10
C GLU A 163 6.53 -9.01 -16.81
N TYR A 164 6.45 -7.88 -16.10
CA TYR A 164 7.30 -7.55 -14.97
C TYR A 164 6.46 -7.29 -13.71
N GLN A 165 6.66 -8.08 -12.66
CA GLN A 165 5.83 -8.06 -11.47
C GLN A 165 6.51 -7.45 -10.24
N ASN A 166 7.71 -6.87 -10.38
CA ASN A 166 8.45 -6.30 -9.25
C ASN A 166 7.98 -4.87 -8.89
N PHE A 167 6.66 -4.74 -8.73
CA PHE A 167 6.01 -3.49 -8.31
C PHE A 167 5.09 -3.74 -7.13
N GLN A 168 5.05 -2.78 -6.22
CA GLN A 168 4.17 -2.80 -5.06
C GLN A 168 3.59 -1.42 -4.76
N THR A 169 2.49 -1.42 -4.01
CA THR A 169 1.79 -0.19 -3.59
C THR A 169 2.28 0.36 -2.25
N ALA A 170 3.29 -0.26 -1.64
CA ALA A 170 3.89 0.22 -0.41
C ALA A 170 4.43 1.64 -0.59
N GLY A 171 3.96 2.58 0.23
CA GLY A 171 4.29 4.00 0.13
C GLY A 171 3.73 4.74 -1.08
N MET A 172 2.88 4.10 -1.91
CA MET A 172 2.21 4.76 -3.03
C MET A 172 1.38 5.95 -2.53
N VAL A 173 1.40 7.04 -3.31
CA VAL A 173 0.50 8.18 -3.13
C VAL A 173 -0.34 8.31 -4.39
N ILE A 174 -1.67 8.15 -4.27
CA ILE A 174 -2.62 8.10 -5.40
C ILE A 174 -3.73 9.13 -5.22
N LYS A 175 -4.23 9.71 -6.32
CA LYS A 175 -5.39 10.59 -6.32
C LYS A 175 -6.63 9.83 -5.82
N LYS A 176 -7.36 10.44 -4.88
CA LYS A 176 -8.66 9.90 -4.41
C LYS A 176 -9.64 9.74 -5.56
N SER A 177 -9.71 10.72 -6.47
CA SER A 177 -10.57 10.67 -7.65
C SER A 177 -10.27 9.48 -8.58
N LYS A 178 -9.00 9.07 -8.69
CA LYS A 178 -8.64 7.89 -9.48
C LYS A 178 -9.05 6.59 -8.76
N LEU A 179 -8.95 6.53 -7.43
CA LEU A 179 -9.50 5.41 -6.65
C LEU A 179 -11.02 5.29 -6.81
N ASP A 180 -11.73 6.42 -6.85
CA ASP A 180 -13.19 6.42 -7.08
C ASP A 180 -13.55 5.94 -8.50
N GLU A 181 -12.72 6.25 -9.49
CA GLU A 181 -12.91 5.83 -10.88
C GLU A 181 -12.66 4.33 -11.08
N ILE A 182 -11.53 3.82 -10.55
CA ILE A 182 -11.12 2.42 -10.79
C ILE A 182 -11.66 1.44 -9.76
N GLY A 183 -12.27 1.93 -8.69
CA GLY A 183 -12.77 1.12 -7.58
C GLY A 183 -11.69 0.69 -6.57
N PRO A 184 -12.14 0.17 -5.41
CA PRO A 184 -11.29 -0.20 -4.30
C PRO A 184 -10.47 -1.47 -4.55
N LEU A 185 -9.65 -1.89 -3.57
CA LEU A 185 -8.98 -3.18 -3.59
C LEU A 185 -10.01 -4.31 -3.52
N LYS A 186 -9.77 -5.42 -4.24
CA LYS A 186 -10.68 -6.59 -4.27
C LYS A 186 -10.44 -7.50 -3.06
N PRO A 187 -11.37 -7.59 -2.09
CA PRO A 187 -11.13 -8.35 -0.85
C PRO A 187 -10.98 -9.85 -1.05
N SER A 188 -11.58 -10.41 -2.10
CA SER A 188 -11.49 -11.84 -2.44
C SER A 188 -10.20 -12.24 -3.15
N MET A 189 -9.41 -11.27 -3.64
CA MET A 189 -8.10 -11.52 -4.23
C MET A 189 -7.05 -11.74 -3.14
N LYS A 190 -6.52 -12.96 -2.99
CA LYS A 190 -5.63 -13.28 -1.87
C LYS A 190 -4.18 -12.83 -2.09
N LEU A 191 -3.46 -13.50 -2.96
CA LEU A 191 -2.01 -13.31 -3.12
C LEU A 191 -1.67 -12.07 -3.95
N THR A 192 -2.42 -11.82 -5.00
CA THR A 192 -2.06 -10.89 -6.09
C THR A 192 -2.92 -9.63 -6.12
N PHE A 193 -3.51 -9.23 -4.99
CA PHE A 193 -4.38 -8.05 -4.91
C PHE A 193 -3.65 -6.75 -5.29
N VAL A 194 -2.38 -6.60 -4.91
CA VAL A 194 -1.54 -5.45 -5.30
C VAL A 194 -1.29 -5.47 -6.81
N TYR A 195 -0.95 -6.62 -7.35
CA TYR A 195 -0.67 -6.78 -8.78
C TYR A 195 -1.92 -6.54 -9.64
N GLU A 196 -3.07 -7.09 -9.24
CA GLU A 196 -4.36 -6.83 -9.88
C GLU A 196 -4.70 -5.32 -9.86
N PHE A 197 -4.52 -4.68 -8.71
CA PHE A 197 -4.79 -3.26 -8.56
C PHE A 197 -3.93 -2.39 -9.49
N LEU A 198 -2.63 -2.65 -9.59
CA LEU A 198 -1.73 -1.92 -10.49
C LEU A 198 -2.06 -2.17 -11.96
N LEU A 199 -2.40 -3.41 -12.34
CA LEU A 199 -2.89 -3.74 -13.69
C LEU A 199 -4.17 -2.97 -14.01
N ARG A 200 -5.13 -2.92 -13.11
CA ARG A 200 -6.38 -2.19 -13.26
C ARG A 200 -6.15 -0.69 -13.36
N LEU A 201 -5.33 -0.13 -12.49
CA LEU A 201 -4.98 1.28 -12.49
C LEU A 201 -4.39 1.71 -13.84
N THR A 202 -3.43 0.95 -14.38
CA THR A 202 -2.79 1.27 -15.65
C THR A 202 -3.67 0.98 -16.87
N TYR A 203 -4.54 -0.02 -16.79
CA TYR A 203 -5.52 -0.34 -17.84
C TYR A 203 -6.54 0.78 -18.02
N PHE A 204 -7.07 1.32 -16.93
CA PHE A 204 -7.97 2.47 -16.93
C PHE A 204 -7.21 3.81 -17.02
N THR A 205 -6.14 3.83 -17.80
CA THR A 205 -5.36 5.03 -18.15
C THR A 205 -4.77 5.80 -16.97
N GLY A 206 -4.64 5.16 -15.80
CA GLY A 206 -3.95 5.75 -14.66
C GLY A 206 -2.49 6.00 -14.98
N ARG A 207 -2.05 7.26 -14.83
CA ARG A 207 -0.64 7.64 -15.02
C ARG A 207 0.11 7.40 -13.71
N VAL A 208 0.91 6.35 -13.69
CA VAL A 208 1.70 5.94 -12.52
C VAL A 208 3.17 6.25 -12.77
N MET A 209 3.77 7.07 -11.92
CA MET A 209 5.16 7.47 -12.02
C MET A 209 5.95 7.00 -10.80
N THR A 210 7.10 6.35 -11.01
CA THR A 210 8.06 6.11 -9.94
C THR A 210 8.92 7.34 -9.72
N ILE A 211 8.88 7.93 -8.53
CA ILE A 211 9.82 8.96 -8.13
C ILE A 211 11.17 8.31 -7.79
N PRO A 212 12.28 8.72 -8.42
CA PRO A 212 13.58 8.09 -8.26
C PRO A 212 14.27 8.42 -6.93
N ARG A 213 13.60 8.13 -5.86
CA ARG A 213 14.08 8.33 -4.49
C ARG A 213 13.62 7.19 -3.60
N LEU A 214 14.47 6.83 -2.66
CA LEU A 214 14.09 5.93 -1.58
C LEU A 214 13.03 6.63 -0.73
N GLY A 215 11.79 6.22 -0.89
CA GLY A 215 10.64 6.84 -0.23
C GLY A 215 10.04 5.99 0.88
N TYR A 216 10.33 4.68 0.87
CA TYR A 216 9.70 3.72 1.76
C TYR A 216 10.66 2.57 2.11
N LYS A 217 10.61 2.12 3.36
CA LYS A 217 11.30 0.93 3.84
C LYS A 217 10.24 -0.10 4.19
N HIS A 218 10.28 -1.24 3.52
CA HIS A 218 9.37 -2.36 3.72
C HIS A 218 10.06 -3.48 4.48
N THR A 219 9.45 -3.93 5.59
CA THR A 219 9.92 -5.06 6.38
C THR A 219 9.33 -6.35 5.82
N SER A 220 10.08 -7.01 4.98
CA SER A 220 9.65 -8.22 4.29
C SER A 220 9.70 -9.45 5.20
N MET A 221 8.82 -10.42 4.93
CA MET A 221 8.81 -11.75 5.56
C MET A 221 8.73 -11.75 7.08
N ARG A 222 8.16 -10.71 7.69
CA ARG A 222 7.86 -10.72 9.14
C ARG A 222 6.88 -11.86 9.46
N GLU A 223 7.18 -12.61 10.51
CA GLU A 223 6.32 -13.70 10.99
C GLU A 223 4.89 -13.18 11.26
N GLY A 224 3.90 -13.87 10.71
CA GLY A 224 2.48 -13.51 10.81
C GLY A 224 2.02 -12.46 9.79
N SER A 225 2.89 -11.92 8.93
CA SER A 225 2.46 -11.10 7.78
C SER A 225 1.69 -11.94 6.75
N ILE A 226 0.93 -11.28 5.86
CA ILE A 226 0.11 -11.97 4.86
C ILE A 226 0.98 -12.87 3.97
N PHE A 227 2.06 -12.33 3.42
CA PHE A 227 2.93 -13.08 2.50
C PHE A 227 3.79 -14.12 3.22
N TRP A 228 4.18 -13.88 4.47
CA TRP A 228 4.83 -14.89 5.28
C TRP A 228 3.92 -16.11 5.52
N ASN A 229 2.63 -15.87 5.83
CA ASN A 229 1.65 -16.93 6.03
C ASN A 229 1.43 -17.76 4.75
N TYR A 230 1.45 -17.14 3.57
CA TYR A 230 1.34 -17.85 2.30
C TYR A 230 2.58 -18.71 1.96
N LYS A 231 3.71 -18.42 2.58
CA LYS A 231 4.97 -19.13 2.32
C LYS A 231 5.37 -20.08 3.44
N ASN A 232 5.09 -19.76 4.70
CA ASN A 232 5.63 -20.47 5.87
C ASN A 232 4.59 -20.75 6.96
N GLY A 233 3.42 -20.13 6.91
CA GLY A 233 2.41 -20.17 7.96
C GLY A 233 1.34 -21.25 7.77
N GLU A 234 0.17 -21.00 8.32
CA GLU A 234 -0.96 -21.94 8.26
C GLU A 234 -1.62 -22.00 6.88
N ASN A 235 -1.40 -20.98 6.03
CA ASN A 235 -2.02 -20.87 4.70
C ASN A 235 -0.98 -20.96 3.60
N VAL A 236 -0.04 -21.90 3.70
CA VAL A 236 0.98 -22.12 2.67
C VAL A 236 0.31 -22.46 1.35
N MET A 237 0.66 -21.70 0.32
CA MET A 237 0.15 -21.88 -1.03
C MET A 237 1.05 -22.82 -1.83
N SER A 238 0.43 -23.75 -2.53
CA SER A 238 1.11 -24.58 -3.54
C SER A 238 1.51 -23.74 -4.75
N GLU A 239 2.42 -24.25 -5.57
CA GLU A 239 2.78 -23.58 -6.83
C GLU A 239 1.58 -23.38 -7.77
N ASP A 240 0.63 -24.31 -7.78
CA ASP A 240 -0.55 -24.20 -8.61
C ASP A 240 -1.54 -23.15 -8.10
N GLU A 241 -1.66 -22.98 -6.79
CA GLU A 241 -2.40 -21.85 -6.20
C GLU A 241 -1.76 -20.52 -6.53
N VAL A 242 -0.44 -20.40 -6.46
CA VAL A 242 0.29 -19.17 -6.86
C VAL A 242 0.02 -18.87 -8.34
N LYS A 243 0.14 -19.84 -9.24
CA LYS A 243 -0.19 -19.70 -10.68
C LYS A 243 -1.65 -19.30 -10.89
N PHE A 244 -2.57 -19.90 -10.12
CA PHE A 244 -4.00 -19.55 -10.15
C PHE A 244 -4.21 -18.08 -9.82
N TRP A 245 -3.62 -17.56 -8.73
CA TRP A 245 -3.80 -16.16 -8.33
C TRP A 245 -3.19 -15.17 -9.32
N ILE A 246 -2.01 -15.50 -9.90
CA ILE A 246 -1.41 -14.68 -10.96
C ILE A 246 -2.31 -14.66 -12.21
N SER A 247 -2.81 -15.82 -12.64
CA SER A 247 -3.74 -15.93 -13.76
C SER A 247 -5.04 -15.17 -13.49
N THR A 248 -5.55 -15.26 -12.26
CA THR A 248 -6.77 -14.56 -11.86
C THR A 248 -6.57 -13.05 -11.91
N ALA A 249 -5.47 -12.51 -11.38
CA ALA A 249 -5.18 -11.09 -11.49
C ALA A 249 -5.15 -10.61 -12.95
N LYS A 250 -4.47 -11.36 -13.84
CA LYS A 250 -4.39 -11.06 -15.28
C LYS A 250 -5.74 -11.16 -16.01
N ARG A 251 -6.72 -11.82 -15.45
CA ARG A 251 -8.06 -11.99 -16.03
C ARG A 251 -9.09 -11.04 -15.46
N GLU A 252 -8.92 -10.63 -14.19
CA GLU A 252 -9.93 -9.89 -13.44
C GLU A 252 -9.67 -8.36 -13.37
N TYR A 253 -8.51 -7.88 -13.77
CA TYR A 253 -8.19 -6.44 -13.71
C TYR A 253 -9.03 -5.57 -14.66
N PHE A 254 -9.68 -6.14 -15.64
CA PHE A 254 -10.61 -5.43 -16.53
C PHE A 254 -11.89 -4.93 -15.83
N PHE A 255 -12.16 -5.43 -14.63
CA PHE A 255 -13.39 -5.11 -13.90
C PHE A 255 -13.11 -4.10 -12.79
N VAL A 256 -13.83 -2.98 -12.82
CA VAL A 256 -13.74 -1.91 -11.83
C VAL A 256 -14.40 -2.32 -10.52
N GLU A 257 -15.56 -2.96 -10.58
CA GLU A 257 -16.34 -3.29 -9.40
C GLU A 257 -15.88 -4.59 -8.73
N ASP A 258 -15.88 -4.59 -7.39
CA ASP A 258 -15.92 -5.83 -6.64
C ASP A 258 -17.29 -6.48 -6.84
N ARG A 259 -17.32 -7.53 -7.62
CA ARG A 259 -18.56 -8.25 -7.95
C ARG A 259 -19.00 -9.21 -6.86
N ASN A 260 -18.41 -9.15 -5.67
CA ASN A 260 -18.56 -10.17 -4.62
C ASN A 260 -18.23 -11.59 -5.11
N ILE A 261 -17.39 -11.69 -6.12
CA ILE A 261 -16.93 -12.96 -6.68
C ILE A 261 -15.94 -13.56 -5.67
N LYS A 262 -16.26 -14.73 -5.18
CA LYS A 262 -15.30 -15.54 -4.43
C LYS A 262 -14.41 -16.26 -5.44
N TYR A 263 -13.14 -15.90 -5.46
CA TYR A 263 -12.15 -16.64 -6.22
C TYR A 263 -11.73 -17.85 -5.40
N GLU A 264 -11.82 -19.04 -5.99
CA GLU A 264 -11.42 -20.29 -5.35
C GLU A 264 -10.25 -20.88 -6.14
N ALA A 265 -9.13 -21.09 -5.46
CA ALA A 265 -8.02 -21.82 -6.02
C ALA A 265 -8.38 -23.32 -6.13
N PRO A 266 -7.86 -24.06 -7.11
CA PRO A 266 -8.01 -25.50 -7.17
C PRO A 266 -7.57 -26.11 -5.85
N GLN A 267 -8.37 -27.01 -5.32
CA GLN A 267 -7.96 -27.82 -4.17
C GLN A 267 -6.91 -28.83 -4.68
N ALA A 268 -5.79 -28.93 -3.94
CA ALA A 268 -4.71 -29.86 -4.25
C ALA A 268 -5.13 -31.31 -4.04
#